data_0171b914ed07b42c177530617778d763
#
_entry.id   0171b914ed07b42c177530617778d763
#
_cell.length_a   1.000
_cell.length_b   1.000
_cell.length_c   1.000
_cell.angle_alpha   90.00
_cell.angle_beta   90.00
_cell.angle_gamma   90.00
#
_symmetry.space_group_name_H-M   'P 1'
#
loop_
_entity.id
_entity.type
_entity.pdbx_description
1 polymer ?
#
loop_
_entity_poly.entity_id
_entity_poly.type
_entity_poly.pdbx_seq_one_letter_code
_entity_poly.pdbx_strand_id
1 'polypeptide(L)'
;MQKIEKPWGYEIIWAKTDKYVAKFLHINPNSRLSLQYHVNKEETIYVMSGQLRLQLGDESQESTVGPGGIVHVSPGKVHRFGAGDSFVMLCEVSTPELDDVVRLQDDYKR
;
A
#
# COMPACT_ATOMS: atom_id res chain seq x y z
N MET A 1 -2.87 5.85 -18.34
CA MET A 1 -2.42 5.08 -17.18
C MET A 1 -0.91 4.98 -17.17
N GLN A 2 -0.31 5.09 -16.01
CA GLN A 2 1.15 5.00 -15.85
C GLN A 2 1.47 3.80 -14.97
N LYS A 3 2.27 2.86 -15.49
CA LYS A 3 2.75 1.69 -14.74
C LYS A 3 4.14 1.97 -14.19
N ILE A 4 4.35 1.71 -12.92
CA ILE A 4 5.63 1.89 -12.23
C ILE A 4 6.04 0.56 -11.61
N GLU A 5 7.18 0.03 -12.04
CA GLU A 5 7.73 -1.19 -11.45
C GLU A 5 8.30 -0.90 -10.08
N LYS A 6 8.07 -1.81 -9.14
CA LYS A 6 8.55 -1.74 -7.76
C LYS A 6 9.23 -3.05 -7.41
N PRO A 7 10.13 -3.07 -6.41
CA PRO A 7 10.78 -4.32 -6.00
C PRO A 7 9.79 -5.40 -5.56
N TRP A 8 8.66 -5.00 -5.01
CA TRP A 8 7.63 -5.90 -4.48
C TRP A 8 6.52 -6.24 -5.48
N GLY A 9 6.53 -5.65 -6.68
CA GLY A 9 5.48 -5.84 -7.67
C GLY A 9 5.39 -4.65 -8.60
N TYR A 10 4.20 -4.05 -8.71
CA TYR A 10 4.04 -2.84 -9.51
C TYR A 10 2.82 -2.06 -9.04
N GLU A 11 2.77 -0.79 -9.47
CA GLU A 11 1.59 0.04 -9.30
C GLU A 11 1.18 0.67 -10.62
N ILE A 12 -0.12 0.90 -10.79
CA ILE A 12 -0.69 1.58 -11.95
C ILE A 12 -1.44 2.80 -11.44
N ILE A 13 -1.00 3.99 -11.86
CA ILE A 13 -1.73 5.23 -11.56
C ILE A 13 -2.80 5.38 -12.64
N TRP A 14 -4.07 5.27 -12.24
CA TRP A 14 -5.18 5.34 -13.19
C TRP A 14 -5.98 6.63 -13.05
N ALA A 15 -5.77 7.41 -12.02
CA ALA A 15 -6.34 8.75 -11.87
C ALA A 15 -5.39 9.63 -11.08
N LYS A 16 -5.18 10.85 -11.56
CA LYS A 16 -4.30 11.81 -10.90
C LYS A 16 -4.76 13.21 -11.20
N THR A 17 -5.07 13.97 -10.16
CA THR A 17 -5.39 15.39 -10.23
C THR A 17 -4.65 16.13 -9.13
N ASP A 18 -4.82 17.43 -9.04
CA ASP A 18 -4.27 18.21 -7.94
C ASP A 18 -4.97 17.94 -6.60
N LYS A 19 -6.04 17.15 -6.60
CA LYS A 19 -6.83 16.86 -5.40
C LYS A 19 -6.78 15.42 -4.96
N TYR A 20 -6.55 14.48 -5.87
CA TYR A 20 -6.53 13.06 -5.53
C TYR A 20 -5.67 12.24 -6.49
N VAL A 21 -5.31 11.06 -6.04
CA VAL A 21 -4.62 10.03 -6.84
C VAL A 21 -5.30 8.71 -6.60
N ALA A 22 -5.44 7.90 -7.66
CA ALA A 22 -5.93 6.53 -7.55
C ALA A 22 -4.97 5.58 -8.27
N LYS A 23 -4.70 4.45 -7.62
CA LYS A 23 -3.75 3.45 -8.10
C LYS A 23 -4.31 2.04 -7.93
N PHE A 24 -3.82 1.14 -8.78
CA PHE A 24 -3.83 -0.29 -8.45
C PHE A 24 -2.43 -0.67 -7.98
N LEU A 25 -2.35 -1.50 -6.93
CA LEU A 25 -1.09 -2.07 -6.47
C LEU A 25 -1.15 -3.59 -6.61
N HIS A 26 -0.16 -4.15 -7.29
CA HIS A 26 0.01 -5.59 -7.39
C HIS A 26 1.22 -5.98 -6.55
N ILE A 27 0.99 -6.76 -5.49
CA ILE A 27 2.05 -7.24 -4.61
C ILE A 27 2.33 -8.69 -4.96
N ASN A 28 3.57 -8.98 -5.35
CA ASN A 28 4.00 -10.33 -5.70
C ASN A 28 3.89 -11.27 -4.50
N PRO A 29 3.73 -12.59 -4.74
CA PRO A 29 3.78 -13.55 -3.64
C PRO A 29 5.04 -13.38 -2.80
N ASN A 30 4.88 -13.52 -1.49
CA ASN A 30 5.96 -13.46 -0.51
C ASN A 30 6.75 -12.15 -0.52
N SER A 31 6.09 -11.07 -0.95
CA SER A 31 6.68 -9.73 -1.02
C SER A 31 5.88 -8.76 -0.16
N ARG A 32 6.53 -7.68 0.22
CA ARG A 32 5.88 -6.65 1.03
C ARG A 32 6.49 -5.28 0.77
N LEU A 33 5.69 -4.24 0.96
CA LEU A 33 6.16 -2.86 0.94
C LEU A 33 7.00 -2.59 2.20
N SER A 34 7.60 -1.41 2.25
CA SER A 34 8.31 -0.97 3.46
C SER A 34 7.33 -0.76 4.62
N LEU A 35 7.84 -0.87 5.84
CA LEU A 35 7.16 -0.33 7.01
C LEU A 35 7.34 1.18 6.94
N GLN A 36 6.25 1.93 6.86
CA GLN A 36 6.31 3.33 6.45
C GLN A 36 5.17 4.15 7.06
N TYR A 37 5.31 5.46 6.99
CA TYR A 37 4.21 6.39 7.24
C TYR A 37 4.29 7.56 6.25
N HIS A 38 3.20 8.29 6.14
CA HIS A 38 3.11 9.52 5.33
C HIS A 38 2.86 10.70 6.24
N VAL A 39 3.52 11.82 5.95
CA VAL A 39 3.38 13.03 6.79
C VAL A 39 2.02 13.69 6.57
N ASN A 40 1.63 13.87 5.30
CA ASN A 40 0.39 14.57 4.92
C ASN A 40 -0.60 13.68 4.16
N LYS A 41 -0.10 12.67 3.46
CA LYS A 41 -0.92 11.83 2.60
C LYS A 41 -1.90 11.00 3.43
N GLU A 42 -3.14 11.00 2.99
CA GLU A 42 -4.20 10.14 3.50
C GLU A 42 -4.64 9.19 2.40
N GLU A 43 -4.84 7.91 2.73
CA GLU A 43 -5.23 6.92 1.73
C GLU A 43 -6.27 5.94 2.27
N THR A 44 -7.04 5.37 1.35
CA THR A 44 -7.94 4.27 1.63
C THR A 44 -7.68 3.16 0.62
N ILE A 45 -7.54 1.95 1.12
CA ILE A 45 -7.23 0.76 0.34
C ILE A 45 -8.45 -0.14 0.30
N TYR A 46 -8.77 -0.63 -0.90
CA TYR A 46 -9.78 -1.67 -1.12
C TYR A 46 -9.07 -2.92 -1.61
N VAL A 47 -9.27 -4.06 -0.94
CA VAL A 47 -8.67 -5.33 -1.36
C VAL A 47 -9.51 -5.92 -2.49
N MET A 48 -8.92 -6.02 -3.68
CA MET A 48 -9.60 -6.54 -4.87
C MET A 48 -9.48 -8.05 -4.97
N SER A 49 -8.29 -8.59 -4.73
CA SER A 49 -8.07 -10.04 -4.74
C SER A 49 -6.89 -10.40 -3.84
N GLY A 50 -6.90 -11.66 -3.39
CA GLY A 50 -5.86 -12.16 -2.49
C GLY A 50 -6.14 -11.81 -1.04
N GLN A 51 -5.20 -12.20 -0.18
CA GLN A 51 -5.28 -11.95 1.26
C GLN A 51 -4.18 -10.95 1.63
N LEU A 52 -4.58 -9.72 1.88
CA LEU A 52 -3.64 -8.68 2.30
C LEU A 52 -3.13 -8.98 3.70
N ARG A 53 -1.81 -9.04 3.85
CA ARG A 53 -1.17 -9.03 5.16
C ARG A 53 -0.95 -7.59 5.57
N LEU A 54 -1.57 -7.18 6.66
CA LEU A 54 -1.60 -5.80 7.10
C LEU A 54 -0.92 -5.66 8.46
N GLN A 55 0.05 -4.75 8.53
CA GLN A 55 0.56 -4.23 9.79
C GLN A 55 0.10 -2.78 9.89
N LEU A 56 -0.60 -2.44 10.96
CA LEU A 56 -1.17 -1.10 11.14
C LEU A 56 -0.83 -0.62 12.55
N GLY A 57 -0.14 0.53 12.62
CA GLY A 57 0.34 1.08 13.88
C GLY A 57 1.62 0.42 14.35
N ASP A 58 1.92 0.56 15.64
CA ASP A 58 3.12 0.03 16.26
C ASP A 58 2.99 -1.45 16.67
N GLU A 59 1.92 -2.09 16.22
CA GLU A 59 1.66 -3.48 16.56
C GLU A 59 2.63 -4.40 15.81
N SER A 60 3.22 -5.32 16.54
CA SER A 60 4.10 -6.33 15.95
C SER A 60 3.33 -7.42 15.22
N GLN A 61 2.01 -7.48 15.39
CA GLN A 61 1.17 -8.52 14.80
C GLN A 61 0.57 -8.06 13.49
N GLU A 62 0.63 -8.95 12.50
CA GLU A 62 -0.06 -8.77 11.25
C GLU A 62 -1.51 -9.24 11.38
N SER A 63 -2.41 -8.57 10.69
CA SER A 63 -3.77 -9.04 10.45
C SER A 63 -3.91 -9.37 8.96
N THR A 64 -4.95 -10.11 8.63
CA THR A 64 -5.25 -10.48 7.25
C THR A 64 -6.58 -9.86 6.84
N VAL A 65 -6.59 -9.23 5.66
CA VAL A 65 -7.79 -8.61 5.11
C VAL A 65 -8.06 -9.24 3.75
N GLY A 66 -9.22 -9.88 3.62
CA GLY A 66 -9.62 -10.54 2.38
C GLY A 66 -10.30 -9.61 1.38
N PRO A 67 -10.65 -10.13 0.18
CA PRO A 67 -11.30 -9.33 -0.87
C PRO A 67 -12.57 -8.64 -0.35
N GLY A 68 -12.75 -7.39 -0.75
CA GLY A 68 -13.84 -6.54 -0.27
C GLY A 68 -13.52 -5.79 1.01
N GLY A 69 -12.41 -6.11 1.68
CA GLY A 69 -11.98 -5.39 2.87
C GLY A 69 -11.47 -4.00 2.55
N ILE A 70 -11.65 -3.09 3.48
CA ILE A 70 -11.28 -1.68 3.34
C ILE A 70 -10.38 -1.29 4.51
N VAL A 71 -9.27 -0.62 4.18
CA VAL A 71 -8.30 -0.13 5.18
C VAL A 71 -8.11 1.36 4.97
N HIS A 72 -8.36 2.15 5.98
CA HIS A 72 -8.08 3.59 5.98
C HIS A 72 -6.76 3.84 6.70
N VAL A 73 -5.88 4.62 6.07
CA VAL A 73 -4.59 5.00 6.64
C VAL A 73 -4.54 6.52 6.72
N SER A 74 -4.62 7.04 7.94
CA SER A 74 -4.53 8.49 8.18
C SER A 74 -3.06 8.96 8.15
N PRO A 75 -2.82 10.27 7.94
CA PRO A 75 -1.48 10.81 8.01
C PRO A 75 -0.78 10.45 9.33
N GLY A 76 0.50 10.12 9.24
CA GLY A 76 1.30 9.75 10.40
C GLY A 76 1.15 8.30 10.87
N LYS A 77 0.20 7.55 10.30
CA LYS A 77 -0.05 6.18 10.74
C LYS A 77 0.97 5.23 10.13
N VAL A 78 1.75 4.56 10.96
CA VAL A 78 2.70 3.54 10.53
C VAL A 78 1.94 2.34 9.98
N HIS A 79 2.37 1.84 8.83
CA HIS A 79 1.68 0.71 8.19
C HIS A 79 2.62 -0.04 7.23
N ARG A 80 2.23 -1.26 6.91
CA ARG A 80 2.91 -2.10 5.93
C ARG A 80 1.89 -3.04 5.28
N PHE A 81 1.94 -3.10 3.95
CA PHE A 81 1.14 -4.02 3.16
C PHE A 81 2.02 -5.14 2.63
N GLY A 82 1.50 -6.37 2.63
CA GLY A 82 2.24 -7.50 2.11
C GLY A 82 1.34 -8.58 1.55
N ALA A 83 1.96 -9.56 0.89
CA ALA A 83 1.32 -10.74 0.36
C ALA A 83 1.94 -11.99 0.99
N GLY A 84 1.11 -13.03 1.15
CA GLY A 84 1.61 -14.34 1.52
C GLY A 84 2.05 -15.13 0.29
N ASP A 85 1.65 -16.39 0.21
CA ASP A 85 2.04 -17.28 -0.89
C ASP A 85 1.29 -17.03 -2.20
N SER A 86 0.31 -16.12 -2.20
CA SER A 86 -0.41 -15.69 -3.39
C SER A 86 -0.32 -14.17 -3.54
N PHE A 87 -0.36 -13.67 -4.79
CA PHE A 87 -0.34 -12.23 -5.02
C PHE A 87 -1.58 -11.54 -4.44
N VAL A 88 -1.44 -10.24 -4.21
CA VAL A 88 -2.53 -9.37 -3.72
C VAL A 88 -2.70 -8.21 -4.68
N MET A 89 -3.95 -7.89 -5.01
CA MET A 89 -4.29 -6.73 -5.81
C MET A 89 -5.12 -5.77 -4.96
N LEU A 90 -4.65 -4.54 -4.86
CA LEU A 90 -5.30 -3.47 -4.10
C LEU A 90 -5.71 -2.34 -5.02
N CYS A 91 -6.79 -1.64 -4.67
CA CYS A 91 -7.12 -0.34 -5.22
C CYS A 91 -6.90 0.70 -4.12
N GLU A 92 -6.07 1.69 -4.40
CA GLU A 92 -5.77 2.79 -3.48
C GLU A 92 -6.35 4.07 -4.02
N VAL A 93 -7.04 4.83 -3.17
CA VAL A 93 -7.37 6.22 -3.43
C VAL A 93 -6.70 7.07 -2.35
N SER A 94 -6.12 8.19 -2.74
CA SER A 94 -5.36 9.01 -1.80
C SER A 94 -5.39 10.48 -2.16
N THR A 95 -4.96 11.30 -1.22
CA THR A 95 -4.59 12.68 -1.48
C THR A 95 -3.35 12.72 -2.37
N PRO A 96 -3.01 13.85 -3.02
CA PRO A 96 -2.09 13.84 -4.16
C PRO A 96 -0.59 13.79 -3.82
N GLU A 97 -0.20 13.67 -2.57
CA GLU A 97 1.21 13.67 -2.15
C GLU A 97 1.89 12.33 -2.51
N LEU A 98 2.27 12.15 -3.78
CA LEU A 98 2.80 10.88 -4.29
C LEU A 98 4.13 10.47 -3.67
N ASP A 99 5.00 11.44 -3.37
CA ASP A 99 6.35 11.17 -2.88
C ASP A 99 6.48 11.29 -1.36
N ASP A 100 5.36 11.46 -0.67
CA ASP A 100 5.32 11.65 0.77
C ASP A 100 5.40 10.28 1.46
N VAL A 101 6.59 9.78 1.65
CA VAL A 101 6.81 8.51 2.35
C VAL A 101 8.08 8.57 3.20
N VAL A 102 7.97 8.10 4.45
CA VAL A 102 9.11 7.88 5.33
C VAL A 102 9.19 6.37 5.59
N ARG A 103 10.27 5.75 5.12
CA ARG A 103 10.48 4.31 5.27
C ARG A 103 11.26 4.03 6.54
N LEU A 104 10.66 3.20 7.40
CA LEU A 104 11.27 2.80 8.68
C LEU A 104 12.04 1.49 8.54
N GLN A 105 11.51 0.54 7.76
CA GLN A 105 12.16 -0.73 7.45
C GLN A 105 11.83 -1.06 5.99
N ASP A 106 12.83 -1.51 5.25
CA ASP A 106 12.65 -1.83 3.84
C ASP A 106 13.50 -3.05 3.47
N ASP A 107 12.84 -4.13 3.06
CA ASP A 107 13.53 -5.37 2.67
C ASP A 107 14.46 -5.14 1.46
N TYR A 108 14.22 -4.11 0.67
CA TYR A 108 14.93 -3.83 -0.58
C TYR A 108 16.02 -2.76 -0.44
N LYS A 109 16.15 -2.19 0.73
CA LYS A 109 17.20 -1.20 1.06
C LYS A 109 17.21 0.02 0.12
N ARG A 110 16.03 0.53 -0.17
CA ARG A 110 15.89 1.72 -1.04
C ARG A 110 16.22 3.01 -0.32
#